data_80f448b3971ba36dfc70c5c3f7446be7
#
_entry.id   80f448b3971ba36dfc70c5c3f7446be7
#
_cell.length_a   1.000
_cell.length_b   1.000
_cell.length_c   1.000
_cell.angle_alpha   90.00
_cell.angle_beta   90.00
_cell.angle_gamma   90.00
#
_symmetry.space_group_name_H-M   'P 1'
#
loop_
_entity.id
_entity.type
_entity.pdbx_description
1 polymer ?
#
loop_
_entity_poly.entity_id
_entity_poly.type
_entity_poly.pdbx_seq_one_letter_code
_entity_poly.pdbx_strand_id
1 'polypeptide(L)'
;MSALRCIVVDDEPLACDLIAGYVRQTPFLELVGCYTNALSVIDAVHSDANIDLLFLDIQMPQLSGMELTRLLPERVRVIFITAFEQYALEGFRVDAIDYLLKPVSYADFLKAAQKAQHWFANDHVQEAAPVAAMEQKENRSIFVKTDYKIVQIQLDSILYLEGVKDYVRIHTDGGAIMTLMSMKAMEDALPATRFIRVHRSF
;
A
#
# COMPACT_ATOMS: atom_id res chain seq x y z
N MET A 1 11.76 -18.33 9.33
CA MET A 1 10.94 -17.81 8.21
C MET A 1 11.84 -17.72 6.99
N SER A 2 11.36 -18.15 5.83
CA SER A 2 12.04 -17.90 4.56
C SER A 2 12.07 -16.40 4.27
N ALA A 3 13.07 -15.92 3.54
CA ALA A 3 13.10 -14.54 3.07
C ALA A 3 11.93 -14.30 2.12
N LEU A 4 11.33 -13.10 2.15
CA LEU A 4 10.29 -12.68 1.21
C LEU A 4 10.93 -12.42 -0.16
N ARG A 5 10.41 -13.07 -1.18
CA ARG A 5 10.91 -12.96 -2.55
C ARG A 5 10.32 -11.75 -3.23
N CYS A 6 11.19 -10.79 -3.58
CA CYS A 6 10.80 -9.46 -4.00
C CYS A 6 11.19 -9.15 -5.44
N ILE A 7 10.32 -8.42 -6.14
CA ILE A 7 10.59 -7.77 -7.41
C ILE A 7 10.58 -6.25 -7.20
N VAL A 8 11.49 -5.54 -7.85
CA VAL A 8 11.52 -4.07 -7.94
C VAL A 8 11.12 -3.65 -9.35
N VAL A 9 10.22 -2.68 -9.45
CA VAL A 9 9.67 -2.19 -10.72
C VAL A 9 9.67 -0.67 -10.74
N ASP A 10 10.43 -0.08 -11.64
CA ASP A 10 10.53 1.37 -11.81
C ASP A 10 11.07 1.65 -13.21
N ASP A 11 10.40 2.47 -14.02
CA ASP A 11 10.84 2.78 -15.39
C ASP A 11 12.13 3.59 -15.43
N GLU A 12 12.53 4.17 -14.30
CA GLU A 12 13.81 4.84 -14.11
C GLU A 12 14.86 3.85 -13.56
N PRO A 13 15.87 3.45 -14.37
CA PRO A 13 16.84 2.42 -13.97
C PRO A 13 17.60 2.73 -12.67
N LEU A 14 17.93 4.02 -12.44
CA LEU A 14 18.65 4.42 -11.22
C LEU A 14 17.78 4.27 -9.96
N ALA A 15 16.47 4.55 -10.06
CA ALA A 15 15.53 4.33 -8.96
C ALA A 15 15.37 2.84 -8.68
N CYS A 16 15.23 2.02 -9.74
CA CYS A 16 15.21 0.57 -9.63
C CYS A 16 16.45 0.02 -8.92
N ASP A 17 17.64 0.47 -9.32
CA ASP A 17 18.94 0.05 -8.73
C ASP A 17 19.06 0.46 -7.25
N LEU A 18 18.59 1.65 -6.89
CA LEU A 18 18.60 2.13 -5.51
C LEU A 18 17.77 1.21 -4.61
N ILE A 19 16.52 0.95 -4.99
CA ILE A 19 15.62 0.09 -4.21
C ILE A 19 16.12 -1.36 -4.19
N ALA A 20 16.64 -1.87 -5.30
CA ALA A 20 17.28 -3.18 -5.34
C ALA A 20 18.48 -3.27 -4.39
N GLY A 21 19.24 -2.18 -4.24
CA GLY A 21 20.30 -2.06 -3.25
C GLY A 21 19.77 -2.18 -1.81
N TYR A 22 18.65 -1.55 -1.51
CA TYR A 22 17.99 -1.64 -0.21
C TYR A 22 17.47 -3.05 0.08
N VAL A 23 16.84 -3.71 -0.91
CA VAL A 23 16.40 -5.11 -0.79
C VAL A 23 17.56 -6.01 -0.44
N ARG A 24 18.70 -5.91 -1.17
CA ARG A 24 19.91 -6.73 -0.91
C ARG A 24 20.53 -6.50 0.47
N GLN A 25 20.36 -5.30 1.05
CA GLN A 25 20.86 -4.97 2.39
C GLN A 25 19.94 -5.47 3.52
N THR A 26 18.72 -5.91 3.19
CA THR A 26 17.70 -6.29 4.16
C THR A 26 17.61 -7.82 4.30
N PRO A 27 18.05 -8.43 5.41
CA PRO A 27 18.29 -9.89 5.51
C PRO A 27 17.05 -10.77 5.32
N PHE A 28 15.85 -10.23 5.55
CA PHE A 28 14.57 -10.96 5.40
C PHE A 28 13.92 -10.77 4.03
N LEU A 29 14.62 -10.12 3.09
CA LEU A 29 14.19 -9.94 1.70
C LEU A 29 15.16 -10.67 0.75
N GLU A 30 14.63 -11.21 -0.35
CA GLU A 30 15.39 -11.82 -1.44
C GLU A 30 15.00 -11.12 -2.75
N LEU A 31 15.97 -10.49 -3.42
CA LEU A 31 15.74 -9.85 -4.72
C LEU A 31 15.69 -10.90 -5.82
N VAL A 32 14.53 -11.06 -6.46
CA VAL A 32 14.33 -11.95 -7.60
C VAL A 32 14.66 -11.24 -8.92
N GLY A 33 14.29 -9.97 -9.05
CA GLY A 33 14.55 -9.21 -10.26
C GLY A 33 14.26 -7.71 -10.14
N CYS A 34 14.80 -6.95 -11.11
CA CYS A 34 14.48 -5.56 -11.36
C CYS A 34 13.92 -5.43 -12.77
N TYR A 35 12.82 -4.71 -12.91
CA TYR A 35 12.13 -4.53 -14.19
C TYR A 35 11.84 -3.06 -14.42
N THR A 36 12.02 -2.61 -15.66
CA THR A 36 11.76 -1.22 -16.07
C THR A 36 10.44 -1.05 -16.84
N ASN A 37 9.63 -2.10 -16.88
CA ASN A 37 8.29 -2.06 -17.50
C ASN A 37 7.35 -3.07 -16.86
N ALA A 38 6.07 -2.73 -16.84
CA ALA A 38 5.03 -3.51 -16.20
C ALA A 38 4.76 -4.87 -16.87
N LEU A 39 4.89 -4.95 -18.19
CA LEU A 39 4.58 -6.20 -18.94
C LEU A 39 5.53 -7.33 -18.56
N SER A 40 6.83 -7.03 -18.45
CA SER A 40 7.83 -8.03 -18.02
C SER A 40 7.59 -8.54 -16.60
N VAL A 41 6.96 -7.74 -15.74
CA VAL A 41 6.58 -8.14 -14.37
C VAL A 41 5.43 -9.15 -14.40
N ILE A 42 4.43 -8.94 -15.25
CA ILE A 42 3.31 -9.87 -15.41
C ILE A 42 3.84 -11.26 -15.78
N ASP A 43 4.73 -11.32 -16.76
CA ASP A 43 5.34 -12.59 -17.20
C ASP A 43 6.16 -13.23 -16.06
N ALA A 44 6.94 -12.45 -15.33
CA ALA A 44 7.76 -12.94 -14.21
C ALA A 44 6.89 -13.53 -13.09
N VAL A 45 5.83 -12.82 -12.68
CA VAL A 45 4.93 -13.25 -11.59
C VAL A 45 4.11 -14.47 -11.97
N HIS A 46 3.73 -14.62 -13.24
CA HIS A 46 3.02 -15.81 -13.72
C HIS A 46 3.95 -17.03 -13.87
N SER A 47 5.22 -16.79 -14.21
CA SER A 47 6.23 -17.85 -14.38
C SER A 47 6.78 -18.35 -13.04
N ASP A 48 6.82 -17.52 -12.01
CA ASP A 48 7.29 -17.86 -10.67
C ASP A 48 6.20 -17.64 -9.61
N ALA A 49 5.61 -18.74 -9.18
CA ALA A 49 4.54 -18.73 -8.17
C ALA A 49 5.00 -18.31 -6.77
N ASN A 50 6.31 -18.16 -6.55
CA ASN A 50 6.88 -17.84 -5.24
C ASN A 50 7.28 -16.37 -5.10
N ILE A 51 6.75 -15.47 -5.90
CA ILE A 51 6.91 -14.02 -5.70
C ILE A 51 5.92 -13.58 -4.63
N ASP A 52 6.42 -12.92 -3.60
CA ASP A 52 5.64 -12.47 -2.44
C ASP A 52 5.33 -10.96 -2.54
N LEU A 53 6.33 -10.13 -2.85
CA LEU A 53 6.26 -8.68 -2.68
C LEU A 53 6.79 -7.94 -3.91
N LEU A 54 6.07 -6.90 -4.34
CA LEU A 54 6.54 -5.94 -5.33
C LEU A 54 6.81 -4.57 -4.68
N PHE A 55 7.97 -4.01 -4.95
CA PHE A 55 8.24 -2.58 -4.80
C PHE A 55 7.99 -1.93 -6.16
N LEU A 56 6.95 -1.11 -6.27
CA LEU A 56 6.35 -0.75 -7.56
C LEU A 56 6.18 0.76 -7.70
N ASP A 57 6.79 1.35 -8.72
CA ASP A 57 6.44 2.72 -9.10
C ASP A 57 5.01 2.77 -9.67
N ILE A 58 4.32 3.86 -9.38
CA ILE A 58 2.97 4.11 -9.89
C ILE A 58 3.01 4.63 -11.32
N GLN A 59 3.94 5.56 -11.61
CA GLN A 59 4.02 6.20 -12.91
C GLN A 59 4.99 5.48 -13.83
N MET A 60 4.47 4.60 -14.64
CA MET A 60 5.22 3.91 -15.68
C MET A 60 4.54 4.08 -17.04
N PRO A 61 5.30 4.09 -18.15
CA PRO A 61 4.74 4.12 -19.50
C PRO A 61 3.86 2.89 -19.78
N GLN A 62 2.83 3.07 -20.61
CA GLN A 62 1.89 2.04 -21.11
C GLN A 62 0.94 1.48 -20.05
N LEU A 63 1.41 1.04 -18.90
CA LEU A 63 0.61 0.48 -17.82
C LEU A 63 1.12 1.03 -16.49
N SER A 64 0.27 1.77 -15.79
CA SER A 64 0.59 2.31 -14.47
C SER A 64 0.72 1.19 -13.43
N GLY A 65 1.48 1.45 -12.34
CA GLY A 65 1.58 0.52 -11.23
C GLY A 65 0.23 0.17 -10.61
N MET A 66 -0.71 1.11 -10.59
CA MET A 66 -2.08 0.88 -10.09
C MET A 66 -2.87 -0.09 -10.97
N GLU A 67 -2.72 0.01 -12.28
CA GLU A 67 -3.35 -0.92 -13.22
C GLU A 67 -2.69 -2.29 -13.16
N LEU A 68 -1.35 -2.33 -13.08
CA LEU A 68 -0.59 -3.57 -12.92
C LEU A 68 -1.07 -4.36 -11.69
N THR A 69 -1.28 -3.70 -10.56
CA THR A 69 -1.70 -4.36 -9.31
C THR A 69 -3.02 -5.13 -9.47
N ARG A 70 -3.94 -4.65 -10.32
CA ARG A 70 -5.22 -5.34 -10.59
C ARG A 70 -5.07 -6.62 -11.41
N LEU A 71 -3.93 -6.78 -12.07
CA LEU A 71 -3.61 -7.96 -12.90
C LEU A 71 -2.75 -8.98 -12.14
N LEU A 72 -2.27 -8.63 -10.92
CA LEU A 72 -1.47 -9.51 -10.11
C LEU A 72 -2.34 -10.54 -9.36
N PRO A 73 -1.82 -11.74 -9.10
CA PRO A 73 -2.46 -12.70 -8.21
C PRO A 73 -2.62 -12.13 -6.80
N GLU A 74 -3.70 -12.47 -6.10
CA GLU A 74 -4.02 -11.98 -4.73
C GLU A 74 -2.94 -12.27 -3.70
N ARG A 75 -2.13 -13.31 -3.90
CA ARG A 75 -1.00 -13.65 -3.02
C ARG A 75 0.14 -12.65 -3.06
N VAL A 76 0.28 -11.91 -4.16
CA VAL A 76 1.35 -10.93 -4.36
C VAL A 76 0.95 -9.62 -3.73
N ARG A 77 1.77 -9.11 -2.83
CA ARG A 77 1.55 -7.83 -2.16
C ARG A 77 2.40 -6.73 -2.74
N VAL A 78 1.96 -5.49 -2.55
CA VAL A 78 2.61 -4.32 -3.17
C VAL A 78 2.95 -3.29 -2.11
N ILE A 79 4.15 -2.73 -2.21
CA ILE A 79 4.54 -1.45 -1.60
C ILE A 79 4.77 -0.48 -2.76
N PHE A 80 3.99 0.57 -2.83
CA PHE A 80 4.17 1.59 -3.86
C PHE A 80 5.31 2.54 -3.54
N ILE A 81 6.05 2.96 -4.58
CA ILE A 81 7.12 3.95 -4.50
C ILE A 81 6.85 4.99 -5.59
N THR A 82 6.60 6.25 -5.23
CA THR A 82 6.20 7.26 -6.22
C THR A 82 6.68 8.65 -5.85
N ALA A 83 6.91 9.50 -6.87
CA ALA A 83 7.18 10.92 -6.68
C ALA A 83 5.90 11.74 -6.39
N PHE A 84 4.72 11.18 -6.63
CA PHE A 84 3.45 11.90 -6.62
C PHE A 84 2.60 11.58 -5.40
N GLU A 85 2.47 12.55 -4.53
CA GLU A 85 1.67 12.48 -3.31
C GLU A 85 0.17 12.23 -3.56
N GLN A 86 -0.35 12.67 -4.70
CA GLN A 86 -1.77 12.54 -5.05
C GLN A 86 -2.21 11.09 -5.25
N TYR A 87 -1.33 10.20 -5.71
CA TYR A 87 -1.66 8.78 -5.89
C TYR A 87 -1.82 8.01 -4.57
N ALA A 88 -1.26 8.53 -3.49
CA ALA A 88 -1.57 7.99 -2.18
C ALA A 88 -3.05 8.20 -1.80
N LEU A 89 -3.70 9.21 -2.38
CA LEU A 89 -5.14 9.47 -2.20
C LEU A 89 -6.00 8.59 -3.12
N GLU A 90 -5.51 8.25 -4.31
CA GLU A 90 -6.18 7.29 -5.22
C GLU A 90 -5.96 5.84 -4.79
N GLY A 91 -4.93 5.58 -3.98
CA GLY A 91 -4.61 4.28 -3.39
C GLY A 91 -5.69 3.67 -2.49
N PHE A 92 -6.77 4.39 -2.21
CA PHE A 92 -7.98 3.90 -1.53
C PHE A 92 -8.63 2.67 -2.20
N ARG A 93 -8.24 2.34 -3.44
CA ARG A 93 -8.83 1.24 -4.22
C ARG A 93 -7.90 0.06 -4.42
N VAL A 94 -6.69 0.08 -3.87
CA VAL A 94 -5.69 -0.97 -4.05
C VAL A 94 -5.17 -1.42 -2.68
N ASP A 95 -5.22 -2.73 -2.43
CA ASP A 95 -4.77 -3.36 -1.19
C ASP A 95 -3.22 -3.42 -1.13
N ALA A 96 -2.60 -2.24 -0.94
CA ALA A 96 -1.15 -2.10 -0.77
C ALA A 96 -0.75 -2.16 0.70
N ILE A 97 0.43 -2.74 0.98
CA ILE A 97 0.98 -2.80 2.34
C ILE A 97 1.44 -1.42 2.82
N ASP A 98 2.07 -0.65 1.93
CA ASP A 98 2.56 0.70 2.26
C ASP A 98 2.77 1.56 1.00
N TYR A 99 3.01 2.87 1.24
CA TYR A 99 3.35 3.88 0.23
C TYR A 99 4.62 4.62 0.65
N LEU A 100 5.60 4.70 -0.25
CA LEU A 100 6.85 5.41 -0.08
C LEU A 100 6.94 6.57 -1.08
N LEU A 101 7.23 7.77 -0.59
CA LEU A 101 7.47 8.93 -1.45
C LEU A 101 8.94 9.03 -1.83
N LYS A 102 9.22 9.23 -3.11
CA LYS A 102 10.55 9.57 -3.61
C LYS A 102 10.94 11.00 -3.15
N PRO A 103 12.16 11.25 -2.67
CA PRO A 103 13.27 10.32 -2.54
C PRO A 103 13.12 9.39 -1.32
N VAL A 104 13.28 8.08 -1.53
CA VAL A 104 13.12 7.07 -0.49
C VAL A 104 14.39 6.95 0.33
N SER A 105 14.29 7.13 1.66
CA SER A 105 15.38 6.79 2.57
C SER A 105 15.39 5.29 2.89
N TYR A 106 16.57 4.72 3.21
CA TYR A 106 16.66 3.33 3.66
C TYR A 106 15.83 3.09 4.93
N ALA A 107 15.73 4.08 5.82
CA ALA A 107 14.93 3.97 7.05
C ALA A 107 13.43 3.83 6.78
N ASP A 108 12.89 4.57 5.81
CA ASP A 108 11.48 4.47 5.44
C ASP A 108 11.20 3.19 4.66
N PHE A 109 12.11 2.81 3.74
CA PHE A 109 12.08 1.52 3.07
C PHE A 109 12.04 0.36 4.07
N LEU A 110 12.91 0.36 5.07
CA LEU A 110 13.00 -0.69 6.08
C LEU A 110 11.70 -0.80 6.90
N LYS A 111 11.07 0.32 7.27
CA LYS A 111 9.78 0.32 7.98
C LYS A 111 8.68 -0.33 7.13
N ALA A 112 8.60 0.01 5.84
CA ALA A 112 7.63 -0.58 4.92
C ALA A 112 7.88 -2.08 4.72
N ALA A 113 9.14 -2.47 4.56
CA ALA A 113 9.53 -3.89 4.46
C ALA A 113 9.19 -4.69 5.73
N GLN A 114 9.36 -4.10 6.92
CA GLN A 114 8.95 -4.73 8.18
C GLN A 114 7.42 -4.91 8.27
N LYS A 115 6.62 -3.97 7.77
CA LYS A 115 5.16 -4.16 7.67
C LYS A 115 4.82 -5.35 6.78
N ALA A 116 5.50 -5.49 5.63
CA ALA A 116 5.32 -6.64 4.76
C ALA A 116 5.69 -7.95 5.48
N GLN A 117 6.81 -7.99 6.17
CA GLN A 117 7.22 -9.16 6.96
C GLN A 117 6.18 -9.55 8.00
N HIS A 118 5.63 -8.59 8.74
CA HIS A 118 4.56 -8.84 9.72
C HIS A 118 3.27 -9.31 9.06
N TRP A 119 2.92 -8.74 7.89
CA TRP A 119 1.74 -9.15 7.15
C TRP A 119 1.81 -10.63 6.76
N PHE A 120 2.90 -11.06 6.13
CA PHE A 120 3.11 -12.46 5.73
C PHE A 120 3.27 -13.42 6.92
N ALA A 121 3.82 -12.96 8.06
CA ALA A 121 3.92 -13.77 9.27
C ALA A 121 2.54 -14.09 9.87
N ASN A 122 1.59 -13.16 9.78
CA ASN A 122 0.23 -13.30 10.34
C ASN A 122 -0.74 -14.03 9.40
N ASP A 123 -0.55 -13.94 8.08
CA ASP A 123 -1.40 -14.61 7.09
C ASP A 123 -1.25 -16.14 7.16
N HIS A 124 -0.06 -16.65 7.45
CA HIS A 124 0.18 -18.08 7.69
C HIS A 124 -0.48 -18.67 8.96
N VAL A 125 -0.98 -17.83 9.87
CA VAL A 125 -1.71 -18.30 11.08
C VAL A 125 -3.20 -18.53 10.78
N GLN A 126 -3.73 -18.00 9.68
CA GLN A 126 -5.15 -18.13 9.31
C GLN A 126 -5.48 -19.32 8.40
N GLU A 127 -4.50 -20.08 7.91
CA GLU A 127 -4.76 -21.29 7.09
C GLU A 127 -5.29 -22.51 7.88
N ALA A 128 -5.54 -22.38 9.19
CA ALA A 128 -6.01 -23.47 10.05
C ALA A 128 -7.43 -23.31 10.60
N ALA A 129 -8.31 -22.55 9.91
CA ALA A 129 -9.73 -22.48 10.31
C ALA A 129 -10.66 -22.74 9.12
N PRO A 130 -11.79 -23.49 9.29
CA PRO A 130 -12.57 -24.02 8.20
C PRO A 130 -13.34 -22.94 7.43
N VAL A 131 -13.40 -23.18 6.14
CA VAL A 131 -14.12 -22.41 5.12
C VAL A 131 -15.59 -22.20 5.52
N ALA A 132 -15.94 -21.02 5.99
CA ALA A 132 -17.30 -20.50 6.00
C ALA A 132 -17.26 -18.97 5.86
N ALA A 133 -17.96 -18.49 4.83
CA ALA A 133 -18.17 -17.11 4.43
C ALA A 133 -17.12 -16.50 3.49
N MET A 134 -17.40 -16.64 2.20
CA MET A 134 -17.01 -15.67 1.16
C MET A 134 -17.74 -14.35 1.44
N GLU A 135 -17.19 -13.54 2.34
CA GLU A 135 -17.56 -12.13 2.41
C GLU A 135 -16.47 -11.32 1.68
N GLN A 136 -16.94 -10.42 0.81
CA GLN A 136 -16.12 -9.48 0.05
C GLN A 136 -15.08 -8.86 0.99
N LYS A 137 -13.78 -8.99 0.68
CA LYS A 137 -12.69 -8.30 1.40
C LYS A 137 -12.87 -6.80 1.15
N GLU A 138 -13.66 -6.14 1.96
CA GLU A 138 -13.69 -4.68 2.04
C GLU A 138 -12.29 -4.19 2.44
N ASN A 139 -11.78 -3.20 1.74
CA ASN A 139 -10.52 -2.53 2.10
C ASN A 139 -10.53 -2.18 3.59
N ARG A 140 -9.63 -2.79 4.37
CA ARG A 140 -9.60 -2.60 5.84
C ARG A 140 -8.81 -1.37 6.27
N SER A 141 -8.17 -0.66 5.36
CA SER A 141 -7.37 0.53 5.68
C SER A 141 -7.48 1.62 4.62
N ILE A 142 -7.22 2.86 5.03
CA ILE A 142 -7.07 4.02 4.15
C ILE A 142 -5.69 4.65 4.34
N PHE A 143 -5.19 5.30 3.28
CA PHE A 143 -3.97 6.10 3.36
C PHE A 143 -4.34 7.58 3.32
N VAL A 144 -3.82 8.36 4.24
CA VAL A 144 -4.05 9.81 4.28
C VAL A 144 -2.72 10.55 4.37
N LYS A 145 -2.67 11.70 3.68
CA LYS A 145 -1.51 12.59 3.75
C LYS A 145 -1.61 13.47 4.98
N THR A 146 -0.58 13.46 5.80
CA THR A 146 -0.31 14.48 6.81
C THR A 146 0.74 15.45 6.27
N ASP A 147 1.08 16.54 7.01
CA ASP A 147 1.99 17.59 6.55
C ASP A 147 3.34 17.08 6.00
N TYR A 148 3.83 15.91 6.45
CA TYR A 148 5.17 15.42 6.12
C TYR A 148 5.23 13.95 5.71
N LYS A 149 4.11 13.19 5.74
CA LYS A 149 4.10 11.74 5.45
C LYS A 149 2.73 11.24 5.06
N ILE A 150 2.70 10.08 4.42
CA ILE A 150 1.49 9.29 4.23
C ILE A 150 1.34 8.36 5.42
N VAL A 151 0.14 8.31 5.99
CA VAL A 151 -0.20 7.47 7.13
C VAL A 151 -1.29 6.50 6.73
N GLN A 152 -1.05 5.22 6.93
CA GLN A 152 -2.06 4.18 6.82
C GLN A 152 -2.91 4.15 8.09
N ILE A 153 -4.23 4.19 7.95
CA ILE A 153 -5.19 4.15 9.05
C ILE A 153 -6.10 2.94 8.83
N GLN A 154 -6.16 2.05 9.82
CA GLN A 154 -7.10 0.94 9.80
C GLN A 154 -8.52 1.47 9.98
N LEU A 155 -9.46 1.03 9.14
CA LEU A 155 -10.86 1.49 9.24
C LEU A 155 -11.49 1.15 10.59
N ASP A 156 -11.07 0.05 11.20
CA ASP A 156 -11.54 -0.39 12.52
C ASP A 156 -11.06 0.51 13.65
N SER A 157 -9.97 1.26 13.46
CA SER A 157 -9.45 2.21 14.44
C SER A 157 -10.12 3.59 14.37
N ILE A 158 -10.88 3.88 13.30
CA ILE A 158 -11.52 5.18 13.12
C ILE A 158 -12.77 5.25 14.01
N LEU A 159 -12.79 6.23 14.92
CA LEU A 159 -13.92 6.50 15.80
C LEU A 159 -14.92 7.46 15.14
N TYR A 160 -14.44 8.58 14.61
CA TYR A 160 -15.22 9.55 13.85
C TYR A 160 -14.31 10.51 13.07
N LEU A 161 -14.92 11.28 12.16
CA LEU A 161 -14.23 12.28 11.35
C LEU A 161 -14.85 13.65 11.58
N GLU A 162 -14.02 14.69 11.63
CA GLU A 162 -14.41 16.07 11.84
C GLU A 162 -13.82 16.97 10.77
N GLY A 163 -14.64 17.77 10.09
CA GLY A 163 -14.20 18.80 9.14
C GLY A 163 -13.71 20.05 9.86
N VAL A 164 -12.46 20.43 9.64
CA VAL A 164 -11.80 21.60 10.23
C VAL A 164 -11.28 22.50 9.11
N LYS A 165 -12.11 23.43 8.64
CA LYS A 165 -11.83 24.30 7.47
C LYS A 165 -11.50 23.44 6.22
N ASP A 166 -10.26 23.52 5.72
CA ASP A 166 -9.77 22.79 4.54
C ASP A 166 -9.20 21.41 4.90
N TYR A 167 -9.24 21.02 6.18
CA TYR A 167 -8.72 19.77 6.71
C TYR A 167 -9.82 18.86 7.21
N VAL A 168 -9.56 17.56 7.18
CA VAL A 168 -10.32 16.56 7.94
C VAL A 168 -9.46 16.07 9.08
N ARG A 169 -10.04 16.07 10.27
CA ARG A 169 -9.45 15.44 11.45
C ARG A 169 -10.07 14.06 11.62
N ILE A 170 -9.23 13.04 11.57
CA ILE A 170 -9.60 11.63 11.73
C ILE A 170 -9.27 11.27 13.17
N HIS A 171 -10.29 10.98 13.95
CA HIS A 171 -10.14 10.52 15.33
C HIS A 171 -10.06 9.01 15.36
N THR A 172 -8.96 8.49 15.88
CA THR A 172 -8.70 7.05 16.03
C THR A 172 -8.45 6.70 17.50
N ASP A 173 -8.46 5.43 17.83
CA ASP A 173 -8.08 4.91 19.16
C ASP A 173 -6.64 5.26 19.54
N GLY A 174 -5.74 5.46 18.55
CA GLY A 174 -4.35 5.88 18.74
C GLY A 174 -4.11 7.39 18.74
N GLY A 175 -5.17 8.22 18.60
CA GLY A 175 -5.08 9.68 18.54
C GLY A 175 -5.70 10.30 17.30
N ALA A 176 -5.55 11.63 17.15
CA ALA A 176 -6.12 12.37 16.02
C ALA A 176 -5.08 12.62 14.93
N ILE A 177 -5.48 12.42 13.68
CA ILE A 177 -4.66 12.62 12.49
C ILE A 177 -5.31 13.73 11.65
N MET A 178 -4.53 14.74 11.24
CA MET A 178 -4.99 15.82 10.37
C MET A 178 -4.55 15.52 8.93
N THR A 179 -5.50 15.66 7.98
CA THR A 179 -5.21 15.52 6.55
C THR A 179 -5.82 16.67 5.76
N LEU A 180 -5.09 17.19 4.78
CA LEU A 180 -5.58 18.21 3.85
C LEU A 180 -6.46 17.52 2.79
N MET A 181 -7.74 17.39 3.10
CA MET A 181 -8.73 16.72 2.25
C MET A 181 -10.11 17.30 2.55
N SER A 182 -10.99 17.37 1.54
CA SER A 182 -12.38 17.75 1.78
C SER A 182 -13.17 16.61 2.41
N MET A 183 -14.20 16.93 3.22
CA MET A 183 -15.12 15.92 3.78
C MET A 183 -15.78 15.07 2.70
N LYS A 184 -16.08 15.66 1.53
CA LYS A 184 -16.64 14.91 0.41
C LYS A 184 -15.67 13.88 -0.15
N ALA A 185 -14.40 14.28 -0.38
CA ALA A 185 -13.39 13.33 -0.84
C ALA A 185 -13.13 12.20 0.19
N MET A 186 -13.21 12.50 1.48
CA MET A 186 -13.11 11.50 2.54
C MET A 186 -14.33 10.57 2.55
N GLU A 187 -15.54 11.11 2.37
CA GLU A 187 -16.77 10.31 2.25
C GLU A 187 -16.72 9.35 1.05
N ASP A 188 -16.21 9.83 -0.11
CA ASP A 188 -16.04 9.01 -1.31
C ASP A 188 -14.97 7.91 -1.13
N ALA A 189 -14.04 8.11 -0.20
CA ALA A 189 -12.94 7.19 0.09
C ALA A 189 -13.29 6.11 1.12
N LEU A 190 -14.30 6.34 1.94
CA LEU A 190 -14.71 5.42 3.00
C LEU A 190 -15.86 4.51 2.53
N PRO A 191 -15.91 3.24 2.96
CA PRO A 191 -17.01 2.34 2.62
C PRO A 191 -18.32 2.83 3.25
N ALA A 192 -19.32 3.09 2.41
CA ALA A 192 -20.65 3.57 2.84
C ALA A 192 -21.40 2.56 3.71
N THR A 193 -20.99 1.29 3.73
CA THR A 193 -21.52 0.25 4.60
C THR A 193 -21.11 0.41 6.06
N ARG A 194 -20.02 1.16 6.32
CA ARG A 194 -19.42 1.32 7.66
C ARG A 194 -19.47 2.74 8.18
N PHE A 195 -19.48 3.73 7.29
CA PHE A 195 -19.45 5.15 7.63
C PHE A 195 -20.65 5.86 7.05
N ILE A 196 -21.27 6.68 7.86
CA ILE A 196 -22.40 7.52 7.46
C ILE A 196 -22.12 8.97 7.86
N ARG A 197 -22.41 9.88 6.95
CA ARG A 197 -22.29 11.30 7.24
C ARG A 197 -23.52 11.79 7.98
N VAL A 198 -23.33 12.31 9.18
CA VAL A 198 -24.44 12.79 10.05
C VAL A 198 -24.59 14.30 10.06
N HIS A 199 -23.55 15.03 9.63
CA HIS A 199 -23.55 16.49 9.55
C HIS A 199 -22.57 16.97 8.46
N ARG A 200 -22.69 18.24 8.01
CA ARG A 200 -21.76 18.80 7.01
C ARG A 200 -20.29 18.81 7.45
N SER A 201 -20.04 18.79 8.76
CA SER A 201 -18.70 18.77 9.36
C SER A 201 -18.32 17.45 10.03
N PHE A 202 -19.20 16.45 9.97
CA PHE A 202 -18.99 15.13 10.54
C PHE A 202 -19.47 14.04 9.59
#